data_a547c6a9d04c2301d5aeb727994e4e4b
#
_entry.id   a547c6a9d04c2301d5aeb727994e4e4b
#
_cell.length_a   1.000
_cell.length_b   1.000
_cell.length_c   1.000
_cell.angle_alpha   90.00
_cell.angle_beta   90.00
_cell.angle_gamma   90.00
#
_symmetry.space_group_name_H-M   'P 1'
#
loop_
_entity.id
_entity.type
_entity.pdbx_description
1 polymer ?
#
loop_
_entity_poly.entity_id
_entity_poly.type
_entity_poly.pdbx_seq_one_letter_code
_entity_poly.pdbx_strand_id
1 'polypeptide(L)'
;MRLIKLLILILALLYLLYQLFLLVLTPPTALLEISMEQAPKNAILPAQKPLPSQQIAHEAFQYINQLRHQVGLIPLQPNPKLEQAALNHSKYCVINNIQGHIQDPSLADFTGKTPSDRAYHVGYPTGVNEVISFNRHQAKPFVDDLMSAIYHRLGLLNMTIDQIGTGVYQLPNKQPGAQSVVSAFTAESSNLQLARLCLNPPDARPGELAYKGLCRNQQVIPQQPFNKARYSIARQNPKWLVWPQDGSTVPPVFYEEIPDPLPKCDASGYPVHIQINPIYWGRITFVKGSFHLYRIDGQRKLPVVIERTMTNLNDPNHESQSKKPAWYALFPKLRLDWNAEYLAEVQTREAGQVTTHHWRFNTPKLSHLTRFRTAQGNRTPLPIKVGDIYHIYFEPHTCTAPRESQVKSRVPADVKLTTRFIDGQTLQIQVLKGRKGDTIQLNYVPTHTRILLKVQ
;
A
#
# COMPACT_ATOMS: atom_id res chain seq x y z
N MET A 1 31.22 21.73 -26.15
CA MET A 1 30.93 20.29 -26.29
C MET A 1 31.73 19.41 -25.33
N ARG A 2 33.06 19.61 -25.15
CA ARG A 2 33.84 18.76 -24.20
C ARG A 2 33.41 18.92 -22.73
N LEU A 3 33.09 20.11 -22.27
CA LEU A 3 32.65 20.38 -20.88
C LEU A 3 31.29 19.71 -20.53
N ILE A 4 30.34 19.73 -21.48
CA ILE A 4 29.02 19.13 -21.24
C ILE A 4 29.10 17.59 -21.18
N LYS A 5 29.96 16.98 -22.01
CA LYS A 5 30.23 15.52 -21.94
C LYS A 5 30.92 15.14 -20.63
N LEU A 6 31.83 15.97 -20.12
CA LEU A 6 32.49 15.74 -18.84
C LEU A 6 31.49 15.87 -17.68
N LEU A 7 30.58 16.84 -17.70
CA LEU A 7 29.56 17.02 -16.67
C LEU A 7 28.58 15.83 -16.63
N ILE A 8 28.15 15.33 -17.80
CA ILE A 8 27.28 14.14 -17.90
C ILE A 8 28.00 12.88 -17.38
N LEU A 9 29.29 12.73 -17.66
CA LEU A 9 30.09 11.60 -17.16
C LEU A 9 30.24 11.66 -15.63
N ILE A 10 30.47 12.86 -15.07
CA ILE A 10 30.57 13.08 -13.63
C ILE A 10 29.24 12.79 -12.94
N LEU A 11 28.10 13.23 -13.50
CA LEU A 11 26.78 12.97 -12.96
C LEU A 11 26.43 11.48 -13.03
N ALA A 12 26.79 10.80 -14.12
CA ALA A 12 26.62 9.34 -14.23
C ALA A 12 27.49 8.57 -13.22
N LEU A 13 28.73 9.02 -13.01
CA LEU A 13 29.63 8.42 -12.02
C LEU A 13 29.16 8.66 -10.59
N LEU A 14 28.66 9.86 -10.27
CA LEU A 14 28.07 10.21 -8.98
C LEU A 14 26.77 9.38 -8.73
N TYR A 15 25.97 9.18 -9.75
CA TYR A 15 24.78 8.31 -9.66
C TYR A 15 25.17 6.85 -9.41
N LEU A 16 26.20 6.35 -10.10
CA LEU A 16 26.71 5.00 -9.87
C LEU A 16 27.32 4.84 -8.46
N LEU A 17 28.07 5.83 -8.00
CA LEU A 17 28.62 5.86 -6.65
C LEU A 17 27.53 5.97 -5.59
N TYR A 18 26.45 6.71 -5.84
CA TYR A 18 25.30 6.78 -4.98
C TYR A 18 24.56 5.43 -4.91
N GLN A 19 24.38 4.73 -6.02
CA GLN A 19 23.83 3.37 -6.04
C GLN A 19 24.71 2.36 -5.31
N LEU A 20 26.05 2.47 -5.46
CA LEU A 20 27.01 1.66 -4.71
C LEU A 20 26.99 2.00 -3.21
N PHE A 21 26.88 3.26 -2.85
CA PHE A 21 26.79 3.74 -1.47
C PHE A 21 25.51 3.26 -0.79
N LEU A 22 24.36 3.24 -1.50
CA LEU A 22 23.12 2.64 -1.01
C LEU A 22 23.26 1.12 -0.83
N LEU A 23 24.05 0.44 -1.68
CA LEU A 23 24.34 -1.00 -1.56
C LEU A 23 25.22 -1.34 -0.35
N VAL A 24 26.08 -0.42 0.06
CA VAL A 24 27.04 -0.61 1.18
C VAL A 24 26.43 -0.17 2.52
N LEU A 25 25.48 0.77 2.51
CA LEU A 25 24.84 1.31 3.72
C LEU A 25 23.50 0.66 4.08
N THR A 26 22.96 -0.24 3.22
CA THR A 26 21.92 -1.14 3.71
C THR A 26 22.63 -2.19 4.58
N PRO A 27 22.53 -2.12 5.90
CA PRO A 27 22.93 -3.25 6.72
C PRO A 27 22.16 -4.46 6.19
N PRO A 28 22.74 -5.68 6.20
CA PRO A 28 21.97 -6.87 5.95
C PRO A 28 20.75 -6.73 6.87
N THR A 29 19.57 -6.64 6.27
CA THR A 29 18.32 -6.52 7.01
C THR A 29 18.37 -7.60 8.06
N ALA A 30 18.65 -7.21 9.30
CA ALA A 30 18.42 -8.08 10.42
C ALA A 30 16.97 -8.51 10.24
N LEU A 31 16.80 -9.82 10.00
CA LEU A 31 15.52 -10.47 10.03
C LEU A 31 14.80 -9.93 11.25
N LEU A 32 13.87 -9.01 11.09
CA LEU A 32 12.85 -8.77 12.06
C LEU A 32 12.13 -10.11 12.10
N GLU A 33 12.52 -10.98 13.04
CA GLU A 33 11.69 -12.05 13.50
C GLU A 33 10.39 -11.37 13.92
N ILE A 34 9.43 -11.33 12.99
CA ILE A 34 8.05 -11.02 13.33
C ILE A 34 7.66 -12.16 14.23
N SER A 35 7.75 -11.95 15.54
CA SER A 35 7.19 -12.82 16.55
C SER A 35 5.69 -12.87 16.27
N MET A 36 5.29 -13.88 15.48
CA MET A 36 3.89 -14.19 15.28
C MET A 36 3.39 -14.82 16.57
N GLU A 37 2.89 -13.97 17.43
CA GLU A 37 2.37 -14.41 18.69
C GLU A 37 1.10 -15.24 18.50
N GLN A 38 1.12 -16.38 19.14
CA GLN A 38 0.08 -17.40 19.12
C GLN A 38 -1.28 -16.79 19.44
N ALA A 39 -2.20 -16.90 18.51
CA ALA A 39 -3.63 -16.77 18.84
C ALA A 39 -3.94 -17.69 20.02
N PRO A 40 -4.77 -17.27 21.00
CA PRO A 40 -5.10 -18.08 22.14
C PRO A 40 -5.62 -19.45 21.69
N LYS A 41 -5.09 -20.52 22.25
CA LYS A 41 -5.30 -21.93 21.87
C LYS A 41 -6.78 -22.42 21.80
N ASN A 42 -7.75 -21.51 22.02
CA ASN A 42 -9.17 -21.88 22.16
C ASN A 42 -10.13 -21.28 21.11
N ALA A 43 -9.62 -20.72 20.00
CA ALA A 43 -10.46 -20.24 18.92
C ALA A 43 -10.04 -20.84 17.58
N ILE A 44 -10.28 -22.14 17.39
CA ILE A 44 -10.22 -22.76 16.07
C ILE A 44 -11.52 -22.38 15.35
N LEU A 45 -11.53 -21.24 14.65
CA LEU A 45 -12.41 -21.11 13.50
C LEU A 45 -11.96 -22.21 12.52
N PRO A 46 -12.89 -22.95 11.87
CA PRO A 46 -12.50 -23.96 10.90
C PRO A 46 -11.59 -23.26 9.88
N ALA A 47 -10.35 -23.76 9.74
CA ALA A 47 -9.39 -23.24 8.80
C ALA A 47 -10.04 -23.28 7.41
N GLN A 48 -10.40 -22.14 6.85
CA GLN A 48 -10.88 -22.08 5.48
C GLN A 48 -9.76 -22.65 4.59
N LYS A 49 -10.11 -23.65 3.78
CA LYS A 49 -9.15 -24.19 2.82
C LYS A 49 -8.62 -23.05 1.96
N PRO A 50 -7.29 -22.89 1.87
CA PRO A 50 -6.73 -21.81 1.04
C PRO A 50 -7.27 -21.88 -0.37
N LEU A 51 -7.66 -20.74 -0.94
CA LEU A 51 -8.04 -20.66 -2.34
C LEU A 51 -6.85 -20.99 -3.24
N PRO A 52 -7.05 -21.56 -4.43
CA PRO A 52 -5.97 -21.77 -5.39
C PRO A 52 -5.26 -20.44 -5.72
N SER A 53 -3.94 -20.45 -5.77
CA SER A 53 -3.13 -19.25 -6.07
C SER A 53 -3.54 -18.56 -7.37
N GLN A 54 -3.84 -19.32 -8.41
CA GLN A 54 -4.29 -18.78 -9.70
C GLN A 54 -5.64 -18.05 -9.58
N GLN A 55 -6.56 -18.58 -8.78
CA GLN A 55 -7.84 -17.91 -8.53
C GLN A 55 -7.64 -16.60 -7.81
N ILE A 56 -6.79 -16.57 -6.76
CA ILE A 56 -6.47 -15.34 -6.02
C ILE A 56 -5.85 -14.30 -6.96
N ALA A 57 -4.90 -14.70 -7.82
CA ALA A 57 -4.28 -13.81 -8.78
C ALA A 57 -5.29 -13.21 -9.77
N HIS A 58 -6.20 -14.04 -10.29
CA HIS A 58 -7.26 -13.59 -11.20
C HIS A 58 -8.24 -12.63 -10.52
N GLU A 59 -8.71 -12.96 -9.32
CA GLU A 59 -9.60 -12.08 -8.54
C GLU A 59 -8.90 -10.74 -8.19
N ALA A 60 -7.59 -10.76 -7.90
CA ALA A 60 -6.82 -9.55 -7.65
C ALA A 60 -6.73 -8.67 -8.90
N PHE A 61 -6.48 -9.26 -10.07
CA PHE A 61 -6.53 -8.54 -11.36
C PHE A 61 -7.88 -7.87 -11.59
N GLN A 62 -8.99 -8.59 -11.36
CA GLN A 62 -10.33 -8.03 -11.50
C GLN A 62 -10.56 -6.88 -10.52
N TYR A 63 -10.15 -7.05 -9.27
CA TYR A 63 -10.33 -6.03 -8.24
C TYR A 63 -9.46 -4.78 -8.50
N ILE A 64 -8.23 -4.92 -8.96
CA ILE A 64 -7.40 -3.78 -9.41
C ILE A 64 -8.12 -2.99 -10.52
N ASN A 65 -8.68 -3.67 -11.52
CA ASN A 65 -9.43 -3.01 -12.59
C ASN A 65 -10.72 -2.35 -12.10
N GLN A 66 -11.41 -2.95 -11.15
CA GLN A 66 -12.56 -2.32 -10.49
C GLN A 66 -12.16 -1.00 -9.81
N LEU A 67 -11.06 -0.98 -9.03
CA LEU A 67 -10.55 0.22 -8.36
C LEU A 67 -10.12 1.30 -9.36
N ARG A 68 -9.46 0.90 -10.46
CA ARG A 68 -9.10 1.82 -11.55
C ARG A 68 -10.32 2.44 -12.21
N HIS A 69 -11.33 1.62 -12.53
CA HIS A 69 -12.59 2.10 -13.11
C HIS A 69 -13.30 3.11 -12.19
N GLN A 70 -13.29 2.87 -10.89
CA GLN A 70 -13.91 3.75 -9.89
C GLN A 70 -13.33 5.18 -9.91
N VAL A 71 -12.05 5.36 -10.26
CA VAL A 71 -11.40 6.68 -10.42
C VAL A 71 -11.32 7.13 -11.87
N GLY A 72 -12.06 6.49 -12.78
CA GLY A 72 -12.16 6.86 -14.19
C GLY A 72 -10.98 6.44 -15.06
N LEU A 73 -10.07 5.58 -14.56
CA LEU A 73 -8.97 5.05 -15.34
C LEU A 73 -9.42 3.93 -16.27
N ILE A 74 -8.77 3.83 -17.43
CA ILE A 74 -8.96 2.67 -18.32
C ILE A 74 -8.55 1.38 -17.64
N PRO A 75 -9.21 0.24 -17.96
CA PRO A 75 -8.80 -1.06 -17.45
C PRO A 75 -7.46 -1.48 -18.03
N LEU A 76 -6.68 -2.21 -17.22
CA LEU A 76 -5.46 -2.88 -17.66
C LEU A 76 -5.79 -4.18 -18.37
N GLN A 77 -5.04 -4.50 -19.43
CA GLN A 77 -5.18 -5.77 -20.14
C GLN A 77 -4.22 -6.80 -19.54
N PRO A 78 -4.64 -8.06 -19.37
CA PRO A 78 -3.77 -9.11 -18.88
C PRO A 78 -2.66 -9.41 -19.90
N ASN A 79 -1.45 -9.71 -19.40
CA ASN A 79 -0.33 -10.10 -20.25
C ASN A 79 0.35 -11.35 -19.67
N PRO A 80 0.36 -12.49 -20.40
CA PRO A 80 0.89 -13.76 -19.90
C PRO A 80 2.36 -13.73 -19.49
N LYS A 81 3.18 -12.90 -20.15
CA LYS A 81 4.60 -12.75 -19.76
C LYS A 81 4.73 -12.00 -18.44
N LEU A 82 3.94 -10.95 -18.24
CA LEU A 82 3.91 -10.23 -16.96
C LEU A 82 3.35 -11.11 -15.84
N GLU A 83 2.33 -11.93 -16.11
CA GLU A 83 1.80 -12.92 -15.15
C GLU A 83 2.89 -13.92 -14.74
N GLN A 84 3.68 -14.43 -15.70
CA GLN A 84 4.76 -15.34 -15.40
C GLN A 84 5.89 -14.66 -14.59
N ALA A 85 6.25 -13.42 -14.91
CA ALA A 85 7.24 -12.65 -14.15
C ALA A 85 6.76 -12.43 -12.69
N ALA A 86 5.51 -12.02 -12.52
CA ALA A 86 4.87 -11.81 -11.22
C ALA A 86 4.82 -13.11 -10.39
N LEU A 87 4.41 -14.23 -11.01
CA LEU A 87 4.38 -15.55 -10.35
C LEU A 87 5.79 -16.00 -9.92
N ASN A 88 6.79 -15.85 -10.80
CA ASN A 88 8.16 -16.20 -10.50
C ASN A 88 8.69 -15.42 -9.29
N HIS A 89 8.39 -14.12 -9.21
CA HIS A 89 8.83 -13.31 -8.07
C HIS A 89 8.09 -13.67 -6.78
N SER A 90 6.78 -13.88 -6.83
CA SER A 90 6.00 -14.37 -5.68
C SER A 90 6.54 -15.71 -5.17
N LYS A 91 6.90 -16.63 -6.08
CA LYS A 91 7.51 -17.91 -5.75
C LYS A 91 8.87 -17.74 -5.07
N TYR A 92 9.75 -16.92 -5.66
CA TYR A 92 11.07 -16.60 -5.09
C TYR A 92 10.95 -16.07 -3.65
N CYS A 93 10.05 -15.12 -3.42
CA CYS A 93 9.85 -14.51 -2.10
C CYS A 93 9.40 -15.54 -1.05
N VAL A 94 8.45 -16.40 -1.39
CA VAL A 94 7.93 -17.43 -0.45
C VAL A 94 8.96 -18.52 -0.19
N ILE A 95 9.66 -19.02 -1.23
CA ILE A 95 10.64 -20.10 -1.09
C ILE A 95 11.83 -19.67 -0.24
N ASN A 96 12.29 -18.42 -0.41
CA ASN A 96 13.46 -17.90 0.29
C ASN A 96 13.12 -17.11 1.56
N ASN A 97 11.82 -17.00 1.90
CA ASN A 97 11.33 -16.18 3.04
C ASN A 97 11.87 -14.73 2.99
N ILE A 98 11.79 -14.09 1.82
CA ILE A 98 12.28 -12.72 1.57
C ILE A 98 11.11 -11.84 1.20
N GLN A 99 11.13 -10.59 1.70
CA GLN A 99 10.19 -9.54 1.31
C GLN A 99 10.95 -8.41 0.60
N GLY A 100 10.43 -7.95 -0.54
CA GLY A 100 10.99 -6.83 -1.29
C GLY A 100 11.10 -7.10 -2.79
N HIS A 101 11.62 -6.10 -3.51
CA HIS A 101 11.64 -6.06 -4.97
C HIS A 101 12.90 -6.68 -5.60
N ILE A 102 13.95 -6.89 -4.84
CA ILE A 102 15.26 -7.33 -5.35
C ILE A 102 15.47 -8.81 -5.07
N GLN A 103 15.92 -9.53 -6.07
CA GLN A 103 16.34 -10.93 -5.94
C GLN A 103 17.86 -11.05 -5.85
N ASP A 104 18.33 -11.98 -5.03
CA ASP A 104 19.74 -12.40 -4.93
C ASP A 104 19.99 -13.57 -5.87
N PRO A 105 20.99 -13.49 -6.77
CA PRO A 105 21.30 -14.57 -7.72
C PRO A 105 21.81 -15.85 -7.06
N SER A 106 22.21 -15.83 -5.81
CA SER A 106 22.68 -17.01 -5.06
C SER A 106 21.53 -17.87 -4.51
N LEU A 107 20.28 -17.38 -4.54
CA LEU A 107 19.13 -18.03 -3.95
C LEU A 107 18.29 -18.77 -4.99
N ALA A 108 17.51 -19.74 -4.51
CA ALA A 108 16.66 -20.58 -5.36
C ALA A 108 15.59 -19.76 -6.10
N ASP A 109 15.18 -20.25 -7.27
CA ASP A 109 14.14 -19.60 -8.10
C ASP A 109 14.50 -18.17 -8.57
N PHE A 110 15.77 -17.83 -8.62
CA PHE A 110 16.23 -16.54 -9.16
C PHE A 110 15.87 -16.43 -10.66
N THR A 111 15.26 -15.33 -11.04
CA THR A 111 14.84 -15.04 -12.42
C THR A 111 15.27 -13.65 -12.92
N GLY A 112 15.90 -12.88 -12.06
CA GLY A 112 16.40 -11.54 -12.38
C GLY A 112 16.46 -10.65 -11.16
N LYS A 113 17.49 -9.82 -11.05
CA LYS A 113 17.75 -8.99 -9.87
C LYS A 113 16.63 -7.98 -9.62
N THR A 114 16.25 -7.25 -10.66
CA THR A 114 15.21 -6.20 -10.60
C THR A 114 13.89 -6.69 -11.23
N PRO A 115 12.75 -6.00 -10.99
CA PRO A 115 11.49 -6.30 -11.67
C PRO A 115 11.64 -6.36 -13.20
N SER A 116 12.34 -5.37 -13.79
CA SER A 116 12.57 -5.35 -15.24
C SER A 116 13.42 -6.52 -15.72
N ASP A 117 14.42 -6.96 -14.96
CA ASP A 117 15.22 -8.16 -15.32
C ASP A 117 14.34 -9.41 -15.35
N ARG A 118 13.40 -9.55 -14.42
CA ARG A 118 12.44 -10.66 -14.38
C ARG A 118 11.48 -10.65 -15.56
N ALA A 119 10.99 -9.47 -15.93
CA ALA A 119 10.19 -9.29 -17.13
C ALA A 119 11.00 -9.64 -18.39
N TYR A 120 12.26 -9.22 -18.47
CA TYR A 120 13.18 -9.60 -19.56
C TYR A 120 13.46 -11.10 -19.61
N HIS A 121 13.60 -11.75 -18.45
CA HIS A 121 13.81 -13.20 -18.37
C HIS A 121 12.68 -13.98 -19.06
N VAL A 122 11.42 -13.60 -18.86
CA VAL A 122 10.26 -14.22 -19.52
C VAL A 122 10.00 -13.70 -20.94
N GLY A 123 10.90 -12.88 -21.47
CA GLY A 123 10.84 -12.36 -22.85
C GLY A 123 9.88 -11.17 -23.01
N TYR A 124 9.52 -10.45 -21.95
CA TYR A 124 8.83 -9.17 -22.07
C TYR A 124 9.83 -8.10 -22.55
N PRO A 125 9.48 -7.24 -23.54
CA PRO A 125 10.49 -6.44 -24.24
C PRO A 125 10.91 -5.15 -23.55
N THR A 126 10.14 -4.64 -22.58
CA THR A 126 10.42 -3.37 -21.87
C THR A 126 10.36 -3.52 -20.37
N GLY A 127 10.87 -2.52 -19.65
CA GLY A 127 10.79 -2.44 -18.20
C GLY A 127 9.36 -2.36 -17.65
N VAL A 128 9.21 -2.64 -16.38
CA VAL A 128 7.93 -2.75 -15.66
C VAL A 128 7.95 -1.96 -14.36
N ASN A 129 6.75 -1.64 -13.86
CA ASN A 129 6.52 -1.28 -12.47
C ASN A 129 6.03 -2.52 -11.72
N GLU A 130 6.49 -2.69 -10.49
CA GLU A 130 6.11 -3.80 -9.63
C GLU A 130 5.49 -3.30 -8.33
N VAL A 131 4.46 -4.00 -7.88
CA VAL A 131 3.92 -3.91 -6.52
C VAL A 131 3.83 -5.29 -5.92
N ILE A 132 4.11 -5.41 -4.61
CA ILE A 132 4.16 -6.69 -3.91
C ILE A 132 3.53 -6.58 -2.53
N SER A 133 2.76 -7.61 -2.13
CA SER A 133 2.13 -7.75 -0.81
C SER A 133 2.28 -9.19 -0.30
N PHE A 134 2.29 -9.36 1.02
CA PHE A 134 2.65 -10.63 1.68
C PHE A 134 1.60 -11.09 2.68
N ASN A 135 1.56 -12.42 2.92
CA ASN A 135 0.85 -13.05 4.02
C ASN A 135 -0.65 -12.73 4.08
N ARG A 136 -1.31 -12.68 2.92
CA ARG A 136 -2.77 -12.62 2.77
C ARG A 136 -3.27 -13.90 2.09
N HIS A 137 -4.57 -14.21 2.29
CA HIS A 137 -5.17 -15.46 1.82
C HIS A 137 -6.23 -15.25 0.73
N GLN A 138 -6.51 -14.01 0.39
CA GLN A 138 -7.53 -13.61 -0.57
C GLN A 138 -7.05 -12.41 -1.39
N ALA A 139 -7.62 -12.22 -2.55
CA ALA A 139 -7.30 -11.16 -3.49
C ALA A 139 -7.47 -9.76 -2.90
N LYS A 140 -8.65 -9.50 -2.31
CA LYS A 140 -8.99 -8.17 -1.79
C LYS A 140 -8.02 -7.68 -0.71
N PRO A 141 -7.67 -8.44 0.34
CA PRO A 141 -6.67 -8.02 1.33
C PRO A 141 -5.29 -7.72 0.74
N PHE A 142 -4.80 -8.49 -0.24
CA PHE A 142 -3.54 -8.19 -0.93
C PHE A 142 -3.56 -6.83 -1.60
N VAL A 143 -4.63 -6.54 -2.35
CA VAL A 143 -4.76 -5.28 -3.08
C VAL A 143 -5.06 -4.11 -2.15
N ASP A 144 -5.86 -4.30 -1.09
CA ASP A 144 -6.15 -3.24 -0.10
C ASP A 144 -4.88 -2.80 0.64
N ASP A 145 -3.97 -3.73 0.96
CA ASP A 145 -2.67 -3.39 1.55
C ASP A 145 -1.88 -2.47 0.60
N LEU A 146 -1.78 -2.84 -0.68
CA LEU A 146 -1.11 -2.03 -1.70
C LEU A 146 -1.79 -0.66 -1.89
N MET A 147 -3.11 -0.61 -1.81
CA MET A 147 -3.86 0.64 -1.92
C MET A 147 -3.77 1.51 -0.67
N SER A 148 -3.38 0.97 0.48
CA SER A 148 -3.06 1.76 1.68
C SER A 148 -1.71 2.46 1.59
N ALA A 149 -0.76 1.87 0.89
CA ALA A 149 0.61 2.31 0.68
C ALA A 149 0.71 3.28 -0.52
N ILE A 150 1.33 4.45 -0.33
CA ILE A 150 1.26 5.53 -1.34
C ILE A 150 2.02 5.19 -2.63
N TYR A 151 3.21 4.59 -2.54
CA TYR A 151 4.01 4.27 -3.74
C TYR A 151 3.39 3.13 -4.53
N HIS A 152 2.94 2.08 -3.86
CA HIS A 152 2.22 0.97 -4.50
C HIS A 152 0.91 1.45 -5.16
N ARG A 153 0.17 2.32 -4.48
CA ARG A 153 -1.06 2.95 -5.00
C ARG A 153 -0.79 3.78 -6.25
N LEU A 154 0.25 4.63 -6.24
CA LEU A 154 0.66 5.41 -7.41
C LEU A 154 1.04 4.51 -8.59
N GLY A 155 1.64 3.34 -8.33
CA GLY A 155 1.93 2.32 -9.32
C GLY A 155 0.66 1.71 -9.92
N LEU A 156 -0.29 1.25 -9.08
CA LEU A 156 -1.55 0.65 -9.53
C LEU A 156 -2.50 1.65 -10.22
N LEU A 157 -2.48 2.93 -9.81
CA LEU A 157 -3.28 4.00 -10.39
C LEU A 157 -2.50 4.82 -11.45
N ASN A 158 -1.39 4.30 -11.96
CA ASN A 158 -0.59 4.97 -12.99
C ASN A 158 -1.43 5.17 -14.27
N MET A 159 -1.43 6.41 -14.78
CA MET A 159 -2.21 6.82 -15.95
C MET A 159 -1.52 6.50 -17.28
N THR A 160 -0.31 5.95 -17.26
CA THR A 160 0.48 5.68 -18.47
C THR A 160 0.66 4.19 -18.76
N ILE A 161 0.03 3.30 -18.00
CA ILE A 161 0.06 1.85 -18.19
C ILE A 161 -1.28 1.33 -18.72
N ASP A 162 -1.22 0.24 -19.47
CA ASP A 162 -2.39 -0.44 -20.05
C ASP A 162 -2.29 -1.97 -20.00
N GLN A 163 -1.16 -2.51 -19.50
CA GLN A 163 -0.96 -3.95 -19.30
C GLN A 163 -0.59 -4.28 -17.87
N ILE A 164 -1.00 -5.47 -17.40
CA ILE A 164 -0.66 -6.00 -16.10
C ILE A 164 -0.55 -7.54 -16.16
N GLY A 165 0.31 -8.09 -15.30
CA GLY A 165 0.30 -9.50 -14.94
C GLY A 165 0.27 -9.63 -13.42
N THR A 166 -0.57 -10.52 -12.90
CA THR A 166 -0.71 -10.81 -11.47
C THR A 166 -0.27 -12.23 -11.17
N GLY A 167 0.49 -12.42 -10.11
CA GLY A 167 0.99 -13.72 -9.67
C GLY A 167 0.88 -13.91 -8.17
N VAL A 168 0.41 -15.07 -7.73
CA VAL A 168 0.36 -15.48 -6.33
C VAL A 168 1.08 -16.80 -6.17
N TYR A 169 1.90 -16.89 -5.15
CA TYR A 169 2.46 -18.16 -4.69
C TYR A 169 2.21 -18.33 -3.20
N GLN A 170 1.88 -19.55 -2.78
CA GLN A 170 1.60 -19.86 -1.38
C GLN A 170 2.05 -21.27 -1.01
N LEU A 171 2.53 -21.43 0.22
CA LEU A 171 2.90 -22.71 0.82
C LEU A 171 2.20 -22.85 2.17
N PRO A 172 1.87 -24.11 2.60
CA PRO A 172 1.41 -24.36 3.94
C PRO A 172 2.43 -23.87 4.98
N ASN A 173 1.97 -23.11 5.96
CA ASN A 173 2.82 -22.71 7.07
C ASN A 173 2.93 -23.88 8.06
N LYS A 174 4.15 -24.32 8.32
CA LYS A 174 4.42 -25.46 9.22
C LYS A 174 4.59 -25.06 10.69
N GLN A 175 4.59 -23.75 10.99
CA GLN A 175 4.76 -23.27 12.37
C GLN A 175 3.46 -23.44 13.17
N PRO A 176 3.48 -24.08 14.36
CA PRO A 176 2.32 -24.20 15.21
C PRO A 176 1.77 -22.85 15.64
N GLY A 177 0.47 -22.61 15.43
CA GLY A 177 -0.21 -21.37 15.83
C GLY A 177 -0.06 -20.20 14.85
N ALA A 178 0.71 -20.36 13.78
CA ALA A 178 0.83 -19.37 12.70
C ALA A 178 -0.36 -19.42 11.73
N GLN A 179 -0.43 -18.44 10.82
CA GLN A 179 -1.38 -18.48 9.71
C GLN A 179 -1.20 -19.76 8.88
N SER A 180 -2.28 -20.27 8.29
CA SER A 180 -2.29 -21.57 7.59
C SER A 180 -1.36 -21.65 6.39
N VAL A 181 -0.99 -20.51 5.79
CA VAL A 181 -0.08 -20.41 4.64
C VAL A 181 0.85 -19.21 4.77
N VAL A 182 2.04 -19.33 4.19
CA VAL A 182 2.92 -18.20 3.80
C VAL A 182 2.63 -17.89 2.35
N SER A 183 2.47 -16.63 2.00
CA SER A 183 2.05 -16.24 0.65
C SER A 183 2.65 -14.90 0.22
N ALA A 184 2.85 -14.75 -1.09
CA ALA A 184 3.18 -13.49 -1.74
C ALA A 184 2.29 -13.27 -2.96
N PHE A 185 1.93 -12.02 -3.17
CA PHE A 185 1.24 -11.50 -4.35
C PHE A 185 2.14 -10.46 -5.01
N THR A 186 2.36 -10.59 -6.30
CA THR A 186 3.07 -9.61 -7.12
C THR A 186 2.18 -9.18 -8.29
N ALA A 187 2.21 -7.89 -8.63
CA ALA A 187 1.66 -7.39 -9.88
C ALA A 187 2.72 -6.58 -10.64
N GLU A 188 2.97 -7.00 -11.87
CA GLU A 188 3.86 -6.35 -12.83
C GLU A 188 3.03 -5.56 -13.84
N SER A 189 3.31 -4.28 -14.03
CA SER A 189 2.56 -3.44 -14.96
C SER A 189 3.44 -2.69 -15.94
N SER A 190 2.94 -2.47 -17.15
CA SER A 190 3.70 -1.81 -18.22
C SER A 190 2.80 -1.12 -19.25
N ASN A 191 3.42 -0.60 -20.30
CA ASN A 191 2.77 0.08 -21.41
C ASN A 191 3.03 -0.68 -22.73
N LEU A 192 1.96 -1.12 -23.40
CA LEU A 192 2.04 -1.90 -24.65
C LEU A 192 2.76 -1.13 -25.77
N GLN A 193 2.57 0.18 -25.87
CA GLN A 193 3.22 0.97 -26.93
C GLN A 193 4.73 1.07 -26.69
N LEU A 194 5.18 1.17 -25.43
CA LEU A 194 6.60 1.08 -25.09
C LEU A 194 7.16 -0.31 -25.39
N ALA A 195 6.42 -1.35 -25.09
CA ALA A 195 6.80 -2.73 -25.44
C ALA A 195 7.00 -2.90 -26.96
N ARG A 196 6.08 -2.33 -27.76
CA ARG A 196 6.19 -2.31 -29.23
C ARG A 196 7.40 -1.51 -29.73
N LEU A 197 7.68 -0.34 -29.13
CA LEU A 197 8.87 0.44 -29.44
C LEU A 197 10.16 -0.32 -29.15
N CYS A 198 10.20 -1.11 -28.07
CA CYS A 198 11.37 -1.93 -27.76
C CYS A 198 11.55 -3.11 -28.72
N LEU A 199 10.50 -3.58 -29.38
CA LEU A 199 10.61 -4.61 -30.44
C LEU A 199 11.07 -4.01 -31.77
N ASN A 200 10.60 -2.82 -32.12
CA ASN A 200 10.89 -2.12 -33.36
C ASN A 200 11.21 -0.64 -33.06
N PRO A 201 12.40 -0.36 -32.48
CA PRO A 201 12.76 1.02 -32.11
C PRO A 201 13.00 1.86 -33.37
N PRO A 202 12.51 3.10 -33.38
CA PRO A 202 12.87 4.05 -34.43
C PRO A 202 14.32 4.49 -34.25
N ASP A 203 14.98 4.82 -35.36
CA ASP A 203 16.33 5.37 -35.34
C ASP A 203 16.37 6.71 -34.59
N ALA A 204 17.36 6.84 -33.71
CA ALA A 204 17.62 8.11 -33.03
C ALA A 204 18.45 9.02 -33.96
N ARG A 205 18.01 10.27 -34.10
CA ARG A 205 18.77 11.27 -34.90
C ARG A 205 20.00 11.73 -34.12
N PRO A 206 21.08 12.12 -34.79
CA PRO A 206 22.23 12.74 -34.14
C PRO A 206 21.82 13.93 -33.26
N GLY A 207 22.20 13.89 -31.98
CA GLY A 207 21.88 14.95 -31.00
C GLY A 207 20.47 14.89 -30.42
N GLU A 208 19.62 13.93 -30.80
CA GLU A 208 18.31 13.72 -30.22
C GLU A 208 18.43 13.14 -28.79
N LEU A 209 17.61 13.66 -27.87
CA LEU A 209 17.47 13.08 -26.53
C LEU A 209 16.84 11.69 -26.62
N ALA A 210 17.43 10.72 -25.94
CA ALA A 210 16.96 9.35 -25.98
C ALA A 210 17.17 8.64 -24.64
N TYR A 211 16.35 7.64 -24.37
CA TYR A 211 16.39 6.81 -23.15
C TYR A 211 17.09 5.48 -23.44
N LYS A 212 18.02 5.11 -22.55
CA LYS A 212 18.71 3.81 -22.53
C LYS A 212 18.17 2.96 -21.37
N GLY A 213 18.35 1.66 -21.46
CA GLY A 213 17.99 0.72 -20.37
C GLY A 213 16.48 0.47 -20.21
N LEU A 214 15.66 0.98 -21.14
CA LEU A 214 14.21 0.73 -21.14
C LEU A 214 13.85 -0.62 -21.79
N CYS A 215 14.68 -1.11 -22.69
CA CYS A 215 14.42 -2.29 -23.51
C CYS A 215 15.33 -3.45 -23.14
N ARG A 216 14.78 -4.66 -23.21
CA ARG A 216 15.52 -5.93 -23.00
C ARG A 216 16.77 -6.03 -23.87
N ASN A 217 16.69 -5.61 -25.12
CA ASN A 217 17.76 -5.64 -26.10
C ASN A 217 18.72 -4.44 -26.01
N GLN A 218 18.64 -3.65 -24.93
CA GLN A 218 19.44 -2.45 -24.66
C GLN A 218 19.36 -1.36 -25.75
N GLN A 219 18.39 -1.43 -26.62
CA GLN A 219 18.17 -0.42 -27.63
C GLN A 219 17.74 0.91 -27.02
N VAL A 220 18.05 1.97 -27.73
CA VAL A 220 17.78 3.36 -27.33
C VAL A 220 16.44 3.79 -27.92
N ILE A 221 15.58 4.36 -27.11
CA ILE A 221 14.30 4.89 -27.54
C ILE A 221 14.37 6.42 -27.55
N PRO A 222 14.18 7.10 -28.70
CA PRO A 222 14.12 8.56 -28.76
C PRO A 222 13.02 9.12 -27.86
N GLN A 223 13.26 10.31 -27.28
CA GLN A 223 12.35 10.92 -26.30
C GLN A 223 10.95 11.17 -26.88
N GLN A 224 10.86 11.60 -28.14
CA GLN A 224 9.57 11.92 -28.75
C GLN A 224 8.68 10.66 -28.92
N PRO A 225 9.14 9.54 -29.52
CA PRO A 225 8.39 8.27 -29.53
C PRO A 225 8.04 7.73 -28.14
N PHE A 226 8.97 7.82 -27.18
CA PHE A 226 8.72 7.43 -25.81
C PHE A 226 7.56 8.21 -25.17
N ASN A 227 7.59 9.55 -25.29
CA ASN A 227 6.53 10.41 -24.77
C ASN A 227 5.21 10.15 -25.51
N LYS A 228 5.23 9.94 -26.83
CA LYS A 228 4.04 9.61 -27.62
C LYS A 228 3.40 8.31 -27.13
N ALA A 229 4.20 7.28 -26.86
CA ALA A 229 3.73 6.00 -26.34
C ALA A 229 3.03 6.16 -24.97
N ARG A 230 3.68 6.83 -24.02
CA ARG A 230 3.11 7.08 -22.68
C ARG A 230 1.86 7.96 -22.75
N TYR A 231 1.89 9.03 -23.52
CA TYR A 231 0.77 9.97 -23.61
C TYR A 231 -0.41 9.43 -24.40
N SER A 232 -0.23 8.45 -25.28
CA SER A 232 -1.35 7.77 -25.96
C SER A 232 -2.28 7.06 -24.98
N ILE A 233 -1.72 6.48 -23.91
CA ILE A 233 -2.49 5.87 -22.83
C ILE A 233 -3.02 6.96 -21.89
N ALA A 234 -2.18 7.91 -21.50
CA ALA A 234 -2.56 8.99 -20.58
C ALA A 234 -3.76 9.81 -21.11
N ARG A 235 -3.88 10.03 -22.44
CA ARG A 235 -5.01 10.75 -23.04
C ARG A 235 -6.37 10.06 -22.86
N GLN A 236 -6.39 8.78 -22.60
CA GLN A 236 -7.60 8.01 -22.37
C GLN A 236 -8.05 8.07 -20.89
N ASN A 237 -7.23 8.65 -20.03
CA ASN A 237 -7.45 8.76 -18.60
C ASN A 237 -7.84 10.20 -18.22
N PRO A 238 -8.50 10.43 -17.07
CA PRO A 238 -8.95 11.73 -16.63
C PRO A 238 -7.78 12.72 -16.43
N LYS A 239 -8.09 14.02 -16.39
CA LYS A 239 -7.10 15.10 -16.12
C LYS A 239 -6.38 14.91 -14.78
N TRP A 240 -7.12 14.46 -13.79
CA TRP A 240 -6.67 14.19 -12.41
C TRP A 240 -7.55 13.11 -11.79
N LEU A 241 -7.05 12.46 -10.79
CA LEU A 241 -7.78 11.55 -9.94
C LEU A 241 -7.52 11.85 -8.46
N VAL A 242 -8.44 11.44 -7.62
CA VAL A 242 -8.32 11.52 -6.17
C VAL A 242 -8.40 10.12 -5.55
N TRP A 243 -7.74 9.97 -4.41
CA TRP A 243 -7.88 8.77 -3.59
C TRP A 243 -7.82 9.13 -2.10
N PRO A 244 -8.66 8.60 -1.21
CA PRO A 244 -9.77 7.67 -1.52
C PRO A 244 -10.74 8.23 -2.55
N GLN A 245 -11.43 7.34 -3.29
CA GLN A 245 -12.49 7.77 -4.20
C GLN A 245 -13.63 8.43 -3.42
N ASP A 246 -14.32 9.38 -4.05
CA ASP A 246 -15.49 10.03 -3.47
C ASP A 246 -16.58 9.01 -3.09
N GLY A 247 -17.11 9.09 -1.88
CA GLY A 247 -18.09 8.16 -1.30
C GLY A 247 -17.54 6.80 -0.86
N SER A 248 -16.25 6.50 -1.07
CA SER A 248 -15.67 5.20 -0.74
C SER A 248 -15.45 4.98 0.77
N THR A 249 -15.20 3.73 1.14
CA THR A 249 -14.81 3.35 2.51
C THR A 249 -13.41 2.75 2.48
N VAL A 250 -12.51 3.28 3.31
CA VAL A 250 -11.10 2.86 3.38
C VAL A 250 -10.68 2.53 4.81
N PRO A 251 -9.65 1.69 5.01
CA PRO A 251 -9.09 1.45 6.34
C PRO A 251 -8.68 2.75 7.03
N PRO A 252 -8.80 2.86 8.36
CA PRO A 252 -8.47 4.08 9.07
C PRO A 252 -6.97 4.30 9.29
N VAL A 253 -6.13 3.31 8.98
CA VAL A 253 -4.71 3.28 9.34
C VAL A 253 -3.84 2.98 8.12
N PHE A 254 -2.71 3.66 8.07
CA PHE A 254 -1.53 3.34 7.28
C PHE A 254 -0.42 2.94 8.24
N TYR A 255 0.21 1.81 8.00
CA TYR A 255 1.35 1.37 8.78
C TYR A 255 2.63 1.87 8.10
N GLU A 256 3.30 1.04 7.37
CA GLU A 256 4.52 1.38 6.65
C GLU A 256 4.51 0.74 5.26
N GLU A 257 5.37 1.22 4.39
CA GLU A 257 5.70 0.57 3.12
C GLU A 257 7.21 0.67 2.87
N ILE A 258 7.74 -0.08 1.94
CA ILE A 258 9.16 -0.04 1.61
C ILE A 258 9.31 0.53 0.18
N PRO A 259 10.00 1.68 0.02
CA PRO A 259 10.58 2.55 1.06
C PRO A 259 9.52 3.31 1.89
N ASP A 260 9.84 3.63 3.15
CA ASP A 260 8.89 4.26 4.07
C ASP A 260 8.82 5.79 3.87
N PRO A 261 7.62 6.37 3.56
CA PRO A 261 7.44 7.81 3.47
C PRO A 261 7.41 8.52 4.83
N LEU A 262 7.20 7.79 5.93
CA LEU A 262 7.04 8.31 7.29
C LEU A 262 7.93 7.61 8.33
N PRO A 263 9.27 7.63 8.21
CA PRO A 263 10.16 6.80 9.02
C PRO A 263 10.16 7.10 10.54
N LYS A 264 9.34 8.05 10.99
CA LYS A 264 9.14 8.38 12.41
C LYS A 264 7.78 7.96 12.95
N CYS A 265 6.96 7.30 12.15
CA CYS A 265 5.60 6.92 12.49
C CYS A 265 5.35 5.45 12.15
N ASP A 266 5.04 4.62 13.14
CA ASP A 266 4.71 3.20 12.94
C ASP A 266 3.25 3.01 12.49
N ALA A 267 2.35 3.96 12.84
CA ALA A 267 0.94 3.93 12.46
C ALA A 267 0.39 5.35 12.34
N SER A 268 0.12 5.77 11.11
CA SER A 268 -0.52 7.06 10.79
C SER A 268 -1.92 6.86 10.23
N GLY A 269 -2.61 7.94 9.87
CA GLY A 269 -3.89 7.85 9.17
C GLY A 269 -3.70 7.46 7.70
N TYR A 270 -4.75 6.87 7.14
CA TYR A 270 -4.78 6.49 5.74
C TYR A 270 -4.44 7.68 4.82
N PRO A 271 -3.44 7.57 3.93
CA PRO A 271 -3.00 8.70 3.10
C PRO A 271 -4.07 9.10 2.08
N VAL A 272 -4.28 10.40 1.95
CA VAL A 272 -5.22 11.00 0.98
C VAL A 272 -4.43 11.71 -0.10
N HIS A 273 -4.71 11.45 -1.40
CA HIS A 273 -3.94 12.09 -2.47
C HIS A 273 -4.79 12.53 -3.66
N ILE A 274 -4.25 13.47 -4.41
CA ILE A 274 -4.66 13.85 -5.76
C ILE A 274 -3.46 13.69 -6.71
N GLN A 275 -3.70 13.16 -7.91
CA GLN A 275 -2.69 12.94 -8.94
C GLN A 275 -3.10 13.62 -10.24
N ILE A 276 -2.18 14.33 -10.88
CA ILE A 276 -2.39 15.00 -12.16
C ILE A 276 -1.88 14.11 -13.29
N ASN A 277 -2.68 13.96 -14.33
CA ASN A 277 -2.32 13.25 -15.54
C ASN A 277 -1.07 13.86 -16.20
N PRO A 278 -0.08 13.06 -16.59
CA PRO A 278 1.20 13.56 -17.13
C PRO A 278 1.09 14.51 -18.32
N ILE A 279 0.06 14.40 -19.15
CA ILE A 279 -0.14 15.33 -20.29
C ILE A 279 -0.50 16.76 -19.87
N TYR A 280 -0.89 16.95 -18.59
CA TYR A 280 -1.22 18.26 -18.03
C TYR A 280 -0.14 18.81 -17.08
N TRP A 281 0.96 18.07 -16.87
CA TRP A 281 2.05 18.55 -16.01
C TRP A 281 2.59 19.90 -16.52
N GLY A 282 2.66 20.85 -15.58
CA GLY A 282 3.07 22.20 -15.85
C GLY A 282 1.97 23.13 -16.36
N ARG A 283 0.85 22.60 -16.85
CA ARG A 283 -0.35 23.41 -17.15
C ARG A 283 -1.27 23.49 -15.93
N ILE A 284 -1.44 22.38 -15.23
CA ILE A 284 -2.15 22.34 -13.93
C ILE A 284 -1.10 22.35 -12.83
N THR A 285 -1.29 23.23 -11.84
CA THR A 285 -0.44 23.35 -10.67
C THR A 285 -1.29 23.36 -9.40
N PHE A 286 -0.76 22.87 -8.29
CA PHE A 286 -1.42 22.94 -6.98
C PHE A 286 -1.23 24.34 -6.36
N VAL A 287 -2.29 24.85 -5.73
CA VAL A 287 -2.19 26.07 -4.91
C VAL A 287 -1.55 25.69 -3.58
N LYS A 288 -0.44 26.33 -3.25
CA LYS A 288 0.33 26.03 -2.02
C LYS A 288 -0.56 26.22 -0.78
N GLY A 289 -0.53 25.25 0.14
CA GLY A 289 -1.25 25.31 1.40
C GLY A 289 -2.77 25.12 1.29
N SER A 290 -3.29 24.73 0.13
CA SER A 290 -4.74 24.55 -0.08
C SER A 290 -5.23 23.12 0.17
N PHE A 291 -4.33 22.16 0.42
CA PHE A 291 -4.75 20.76 0.64
C PHE A 291 -5.03 20.54 2.12
N HIS A 292 -6.29 20.27 2.45
CA HIS A 292 -6.79 20.07 3.80
C HIS A 292 -7.59 18.78 3.91
N LEU A 293 -7.57 18.18 5.08
CA LEU A 293 -8.41 17.05 5.46
C LEU A 293 -9.21 17.42 6.71
N TYR A 294 -10.50 17.13 6.70
CA TYR A 294 -11.41 17.37 7.81
C TYR A 294 -12.14 16.09 8.17
N ARG A 295 -12.33 15.86 9.48
CA ARG A 295 -13.34 14.93 9.97
C ARG A 295 -14.66 15.65 10.05
N ILE A 296 -15.74 15.02 9.59
CA ILE A 296 -17.09 15.56 9.65
C ILE A 296 -17.77 15.11 10.95
N ASP A 297 -18.32 16.06 11.68
CA ASP A 297 -19.07 15.85 12.92
C ASP A 297 -20.38 16.65 12.84
N GLY A 298 -21.43 16.02 12.35
CA GLY A 298 -22.67 16.72 11.95
C GLY A 298 -22.38 17.75 10.86
N GLN A 299 -22.60 19.04 11.16
CA GLN A 299 -22.31 20.13 10.22
C GLN A 299 -20.89 20.72 10.39
N ARG A 300 -20.13 20.28 11.39
CA ARG A 300 -18.80 20.83 11.69
C ARG A 300 -17.71 20.13 10.90
N LYS A 301 -16.78 20.91 10.35
CA LYS A 301 -15.52 20.45 9.79
C LYS A 301 -14.45 20.56 10.86
N LEU A 302 -13.98 19.43 11.38
CA LEU A 302 -12.90 19.36 12.37
C LEU A 302 -11.58 19.09 11.63
N PRO A 303 -10.59 19.99 11.69
CA PRO A 303 -9.34 19.82 10.97
C PRO A 303 -8.57 18.59 11.49
N VAL A 304 -8.07 17.77 10.57
CA VAL A 304 -7.20 16.64 10.87
C VAL A 304 -5.75 17.14 10.90
N VAL A 305 -5.03 16.79 11.95
CA VAL A 305 -3.60 17.12 12.06
C VAL A 305 -2.82 16.28 11.05
N ILE A 306 -2.04 16.95 10.20
CA ILE A 306 -1.22 16.30 9.15
C ILE A 306 0.22 16.20 9.64
N GLU A 307 0.78 14.99 9.62
CA GLU A 307 2.21 14.75 9.91
C GLU A 307 3.07 15.19 8.73
N ARG A 308 2.65 14.84 7.51
CA ARG A 308 3.38 15.15 6.31
C ARG A 308 2.47 15.50 5.15
N THR A 309 2.85 16.57 4.44
CA THR A 309 2.36 16.87 3.10
C THR A 309 3.46 16.52 2.11
N MET A 310 3.20 15.57 1.22
CA MET A 310 4.20 15.00 0.31
C MET A 310 3.81 15.21 -1.15
N THR A 311 4.81 15.41 -1.98
CA THR A 311 4.73 15.48 -3.44
C THR A 311 5.94 14.75 -4.02
N ASN A 312 5.97 14.52 -5.32
CA ASN A 312 7.19 14.04 -5.97
C ASN A 312 8.42 14.96 -5.83
N LEU A 313 8.26 16.20 -5.34
CA LEU A 313 9.37 17.16 -5.18
C LEU A 313 10.03 17.09 -3.80
N ASN A 314 9.32 16.63 -2.77
CA ASN A 314 9.80 16.50 -1.41
C ASN A 314 9.69 15.06 -0.89
N ASP A 315 9.61 14.11 -1.81
CA ASP A 315 9.65 12.68 -1.51
C ASP A 315 11.02 12.32 -0.94
N PRO A 316 11.10 11.71 0.27
CA PRO A 316 12.38 11.39 0.89
C PRO A 316 13.09 10.21 0.21
N ASN A 317 12.35 9.43 -0.57
CA ASN A 317 12.81 8.16 -1.13
C ASN A 317 13.05 8.22 -2.64
N HIS A 318 12.51 9.26 -3.33
CA HIS A 318 12.63 9.38 -4.78
C HIS A 318 12.93 10.81 -5.19
N GLU A 319 14.08 11.01 -5.81
CA GLU A 319 14.41 12.29 -6.43
C GLU A 319 13.61 12.47 -7.74
N SER A 320 12.83 13.54 -7.79
CA SER A 320 12.05 13.85 -8.98
C SER A 320 12.85 14.67 -9.99
N GLN A 321 12.88 14.20 -11.24
CA GLN A 321 13.41 14.99 -12.35
C GLN A 321 12.45 16.12 -12.77
N SER A 322 11.20 16.11 -12.32
CA SER A 322 10.21 17.15 -12.56
C SER A 322 10.41 18.31 -11.60
N LYS A 323 10.32 19.54 -12.10
CA LYS A 323 10.31 20.77 -11.29
C LYS A 323 8.91 21.14 -10.79
N LYS A 324 7.87 20.33 -11.08
CA LYS A 324 6.48 20.60 -10.74
C LYS A 324 5.84 19.38 -10.07
N PRO A 325 4.98 19.57 -9.07
CA PRO A 325 4.28 18.46 -8.44
C PRO A 325 3.39 17.73 -9.46
N ALA A 326 3.56 16.41 -9.52
CA ALA A 326 2.71 15.49 -10.29
C ALA A 326 1.55 14.94 -9.46
N TRP A 327 1.75 14.86 -8.16
CA TRP A 327 0.78 14.40 -7.17
C TRP A 327 1.01 15.12 -5.84
N TYR A 328 -0.03 15.13 -5.01
CA TYR A 328 -0.05 15.71 -3.68
C TYR A 328 -0.70 14.71 -2.72
N ALA A 329 -0.05 14.38 -1.61
CA ALA A 329 -0.56 13.49 -0.60
C ALA A 329 -0.51 14.11 0.79
N LEU A 330 -1.55 13.86 1.59
CA LEU A 330 -1.62 14.18 3.00
C LEU A 330 -1.51 12.87 3.80
N PHE A 331 -0.60 12.85 4.76
CA PHE A 331 -0.48 11.80 5.76
C PHE A 331 -0.99 12.33 7.10
N PRO A 332 -2.17 11.90 7.57
CA PRO A 332 -2.66 12.27 8.90
C PRO A 332 -1.70 11.78 9.98
N LYS A 333 -1.45 12.62 11.00
CA LYS A 333 -0.52 12.28 12.09
C LYS A 333 -0.97 11.05 12.87
N LEU A 334 -2.23 10.99 13.23
CA LEU A 334 -2.82 9.84 13.90
C LEU A 334 -3.68 9.07 12.92
N ARG A 335 -3.86 7.77 13.18
CA ARG A 335 -4.85 6.99 12.46
C ARG A 335 -6.21 7.67 12.47
N LEU A 336 -7.00 7.47 11.42
CA LEU A 336 -8.35 7.96 11.33
C LEU A 336 -9.27 7.22 12.34
N ASP A 337 -10.36 7.87 12.73
CA ASP A 337 -11.36 7.24 13.58
C ASP A 337 -12.16 6.16 12.83
N TRP A 338 -12.64 5.16 13.54
CA TRP A 338 -13.70 4.28 13.07
C TRP A 338 -15.05 5.01 13.02
N ASN A 339 -15.99 4.53 12.19
CA ASN A 339 -17.35 5.07 12.08
C ASN A 339 -17.36 6.58 11.77
N ALA A 340 -16.47 7.07 10.95
CA ALA A 340 -16.27 8.48 10.68
C ALA A 340 -16.30 8.80 9.19
N GLU A 341 -16.80 10.00 8.87
CA GLU A 341 -16.75 10.61 7.55
C GLU A 341 -15.64 11.66 7.50
N TYR A 342 -14.95 11.72 6.37
CA TYR A 342 -13.90 12.69 6.10
C TYR A 342 -14.17 13.46 4.82
N LEU A 343 -13.71 14.71 4.78
CA LEU A 343 -13.74 15.59 3.62
C LEU A 343 -12.33 16.06 3.30
N ALA A 344 -11.88 15.82 2.09
CA ALA A 344 -10.64 16.36 1.56
C ALA A 344 -10.94 17.54 0.62
N GLU A 345 -10.14 18.61 0.72
CA GLU A 345 -10.26 19.81 -0.12
C GLU A 345 -8.88 20.24 -0.61
N VAL A 346 -8.74 20.51 -1.92
CA VAL A 346 -7.51 21.01 -2.52
C VAL A 346 -7.83 21.96 -3.68
N GLN A 347 -6.95 22.94 -3.93
CA GLN A 347 -7.10 23.84 -5.06
C GLN A 347 -6.01 23.58 -6.11
N THR A 348 -6.43 23.61 -7.37
CA THR A 348 -5.52 23.61 -8.54
C THR A 348 -5.69 24.91 -9.33
N ARG A 349 -4.64 25.26 -10.09
CA ARG A 349 -4.64 26.40 -11.01
C ARG A 349 -4.30 25.92 -12.41
N GLU A 350 -5.17 26.28 -13.39
CA GLU A 350 -4.95 26.06 -14.83
C GLU A 350 -5.24 27.36 -15.57
N ALA A 351 -4.32 27.84 -16.40
CA ALA A 351 -4.46 29.10 -17.18
C ALA A 351 -4.90 30.31 -16.32
N GLY A 352 -4.38 30.42 -15.08
CA GLY A 352 -4.72 31.49 -14.15
C GLY A 352 -5.99 31.23 -13.31
N GLN A 353 -6.87 30.36 -13.75
CA GLN A 353 -8.12 30.05 -13.06
C GLN A 353 -7.89 29.04 -11.94
N VAL A 354 -8.45 29.33 -10.75
CA VAL A 354 -8.39 28.45 -9.58
C VAL A 354 -9.67 27.61 -9.50
N THR A 355 -9.50 26.31 -9.34
CA THR A 355 -10.60 25.36 -9.12
C THR A 355 -10.42 24.64 -7.79
N THR A 356 -11.46 24.60 -6.98
CA THR A 356 -11.48 23.82 -5.72
C THR A 356 -12.05 22.44 -6.01
N HIS A 357 -11.28 21.42 -5.62
CA HIS A 357 -11.69 20.02 -5.63
C HIS A 357 -12.01 19.61 -4.20
N HIS A 358 -13.10 18.90 -4.01
CA HIS A 358 -13.49 18.33 -2.73
C HIS A 358 -14.10 16.95 -2.95
N TRP A 359 -13.84 16.04 -2.04
CA TRP A 359 -14.41 14.69 -2.03
C TRP A 359 -14.52 14.17 -0.62
N ARG A 360 -15.43 13.23 -0.41
CA ARG A 360 -15.70 12.60 0.88
C ARG A 360 -15.39 11.13 0.86
N PHE A 361 -15.02 10.59 2.00
CA PHE A 361 -14.85 9.16 2.18
C PHE A 361 -15.15 8.78 3.63
N ASN A 362 -15.34 7.48 3.86
CA ASN A 362 -15.70 6.93 5.14
C ASN A 362 -14.66 5.95 5.65
N THR A 363 -14.63 5.74 6.96
CA THR A 363 -13.98 4.59 7.58
C THR A 363 -15.05 3.53 7.91
N PRO A 364 -14.65 2.23 8.01
CA PRO A 364 -15.59 1.15 8.24
C PRO A 364 -16.41 1.35 9.52
N LYS A 365 -17.67 0.94 9.48
CA LYS A 365 -18.56 0.96 10.64
C LYS A 365 -18.36 -0.32 11.45
N LEU A 366 -18.03 -0.18 12.72
CA LEU A 366 -17.92 -1.26 13.69
C LEU A 366 -19.10 -1.23 14.65
N SER A 367 -19.72 -2.39 14.86
CA SER A 367 -20.79 -2.54 15.86
C SER A 367 -20.21 -2.54 17.28
N HIS A 368 -20.98 -2.05 18.22
CA HIS A 368 -20.63 -2.03 19.67
C HIS A 368 -19.21 -1.50 19.92
N LEU A 369 -18.83 -0.39 19.25
CA LEU A 369 -17.51 0.22 19.37
C LEU A 369 -17.38 1.00 20.67
N THR A 370 -16.46 0.58 21.52
CA THR A 370 -16.08 1.31 22.75
C THR A 370 -14.66 1.85 22.60
N ARG A 371 -14.47 3.15 22.91
CA ARG A 371 -13.16 3.84 22.82
C ARG A 371 -12.52 3.99 24.18
N PHE A 372 -11.23 3.72 24.25
CA PHE A 372 -10.39 3.98 25.41
C PHE A 372 -9.30 4.98 25.05
N ARG A 373 -9.32 6.13 25.71
CA ARG A 373 -8.34 7.22 25.48
C ARG A 373 -7.18 7.22 26.47
N THR A 374 -7.29 6.44 27.55
CA THR A 374 -6.29 6.43 28.62
C THR A 374 -5.93 5.02 29.03
N ALA A 375 -4.76 4.86 29.63
CA ALA A 375 -4.30 3.60 30.20
C ALA A 375 -5.13 3.13 31.43
N GLN A 376 -5.99 3.98 32.02
CA GLN A 376 -6.72 3.64 33.23
C GLN A 376 -7.82 2.59 33.03
N GLY A 377 -8.25 2.36 31.77
CA GLY A 377 -9.32 1.42 31.48
C GLY A 377 -10.68 1.87 32.01
N ASN A 378 -11.53 0.92 32.34
CA ASN A 378 -12.86 1.17 32.93
C ASN A 378 -12.96 0.65 34.36
N ARG A 379 -13.65 1.42 35.22
CA ARG A 379 -14.01 0.99 36.58
C ARG A 379 -15.33 0.21 36.59
N THR A 380 -16.31 0.67 35.78
CA THR A 380 -17.60 -0.02 35.60
C THR A 380 -17.48 -1.01 34.45
N PRO A 381 -17.79 -2.29 34.66
CA PRO A 381 -17.73 -3.28 33.59
C PRO A 381 -18.64 -2.93 32.42
N LEU A 382 -18.13 -3.07 31.19
CA LEU A 382 -18.92 -2.91 29.97
C LEU A 382 -19.86 -4.12 29.82
N PRO A 383 -21.17 -3.88 29.59
CA PRO A 383 -22.12 -4.97 29.37
C PRO A 383 -21.87 -5.61 28.01
N ILE A 384 -21.81 -6.95 27.96
CA ILE A 384 -21.68 -7.72 26.73
C ILE A 384 -22.68 -8.88 26.73
N LYS A 385 -23.24 -9.21 25.56
CA LYS A 385 -24.13 -10.34 25.35
C LYS A 385 -23.40 -11.50 24.70
N VAL A 386 -23.77 -12.72 25.07
CA VAL A 386 -23.28 -13.93 24.42
C VAL A 386 -23.73 -13.94 22.96
N GLY A 387 -22.80 -14.23 22.05
CA GLY A 387 -23.04 -14.26 20.60
C GLY A 387 -22.76 -12.95 19.87
N ASP A 388 -22.86 -11.81 20.52
CA ASP A 388 -22.63 -10.50 19.89
C ASP A 388 -21.12 -10.22 19.73
N ILE A 389 -20.78 -9.47 18.68
CA ILE A 389 -19.40 -9.02 18.40
C ILE A 389 -19.24 -7.57 18.89
N TYR A 390 -18.24 -7.38 19.74
CA TYR A 390 -17.87 -6.05 20.30
C TYR A 390 -16.50 -5.66 19.80
N HIS A 391 -16.29 -4.32 19.69
CA HIS A 391 -15.00 -3.75 19.28
C HIS A 391 -14.49 -2.80 20.36
N ILE A 392 -13.26 -2.97 20.77
CA ILE A 392 -12.58 -2.10 21.73
C ILE A 392 -11.44 -1.40 21.01
N TYR A 393 -11.57 -0.08 20.90
CA TYR A 393 -10.58 0.76 20.24
C TYR A 393 -9.73 1.50 21.28
N PHE A 394 -8.43 1.22 21.28
CA PHE A 394 -7.41 1.91 22.08
C PHE A 394 -6.90 3.10 21.28
N GLU A 395 -7.40 4.29 21.56
CA GLU A 395 -7.07 5.49 20.80
C GLU A 395 -5.60 5.90 21.06
N PRO A 396 -4.73 5.92 20.01
CA PRO A 396 -3.35 6.30 20.19
C PRO A 396 -3.20 7.82 20.34
N HIS A 397 -2.19 8.24 21.11
CA HIS A 397 -1.84 9.66 21.28
C HIS A 397 -0.69 10.09 20.36
N THR A 398 0.03 9.13 19.78
CA THR A 398 1.18 9.35 18.89
C THR A 398 1.09 8.44 17.68
N CYS A 399 1.82 8.77 16.63
CA CYS A 399 1.95 7.90 15.46
C CYS A 399 2.98 6.77 15.64
N THR A 400 3.61 6.65 16.80
CA THR A 400 4.48 5.53 17.21
C THR A 400 3.69 4.40 17.89
N ALA A 401 2.38 4.35 17.67
CA ALA A 401 1.54 3.28 18.18
C ALA A 401 1.89 1.94 17.54
N PRO A 402 1.88 0.81 18.28
CA PRO A 402 2.34 -0.46 17.76
C PRO A 402 1.47 -0.93 16.58
N ARG A 403 2.13 -1.52 15.58
CA ARG A 403 1.47 -2.17 14.45
C ARG A 403 0.74 -3.44 14.90
N GLU A 404 1.34 -4.19 15.82
CA GLU A 404 0.80 -5.39 16.41
C GLU A 404 0.58 -5.20 17.91
N SER A 405 -0.44 -5.82 18.43
CA SER A 405 -0.82 -5.68 19.83
C SER A 405 -1.25 -7.01 20.45
N GLN A 406 -1.09 -7.08 21.75
CA GLN A 406 -1.45 -8.23 22.55
C GLN A 406 -2.48 -7.87 23.60
N VAL A 407 -3.33 -8.83 23.92
CA VAL A 407 -4.22 -8.76 25.08
C VAL A 407 -4.04 -10.02 25.94
N LYS A 408 -3.85 -9.81 27.23
CA LYS A 408 -3.91 -10.89 28.24
C LYS A 408 -5.33 -10.92 28.80
N SER A 409 -5.94 -12.12 28.85
CA SER A 409 -7.29 -12.29 29.36
C SER A 409 -7.29 -13.11 30.66
N ARG A 410 -8.17 -12.72 31.58
CA ARG A 410 -8.54 -13.50 32.76
C ARG A 410 -10.04 -13.75 32.70
N VAL A 411 -10.43 -14.98 32.48
CA VAL A 411 -11.82 -15.39 32.27
C VAL A 411 -12.22 -16.49 33.27
N PRO A 412 -13.48 -16.56 33.75
CA PRO A 412 -13.99 -17.68 34.49
C PRO A 412 -13.87 -18.99 33.68
N ALA A 413 -13.76 -20.15 34.39
CA ALA A 413 -13.52 -21.45 33.74
C ALA A 413 -14.60 -21.84 32.71
N ASP A 414 -15.85 -21.44 32.95
CA ASP A 414 -17.00 -21.80 32.10
C ASP A 414 -17.21 -20.81 30.94
N VAL A 415 -16.46 -19.70 30.89
CA VAL A 415 -16.56 -18.69 29.81
C VAL A 415 -15.70 -19.08 28.62
N LYS A 416 -16.31 -19.11 27.43
CA LYS A 416 -15.58 -19.23 26.16
C LYS A 416 -15.61 -17.90 25.43
N LEU A 417 -14.43 -17.41 25.06
CA LEU A 417 -14.20 -16.10 24.47
C LEU A 417 -13.31 -16.26 23.25
N THR A 418 -13.64 -15.52 22.18
CA THR A 418 -12.72 -15.29 21.07
C THR A 418 -12.28 -13.82 21.06
N THR A 419 -11.00 -13.60 20.82
CA THR A 419 -10.42 -12.27 20.66
C THR A 419 -9.55 -12.23 19.42
N ARG A 420 -9.64 -11.14 18.66
CA ARG A 420 -8.82 -10.90 17.49
C ARG A 420 -8.54 -9.41 17.35
N PHE A 421 -7.30 -9.02 17.16
CA PHE A 421 -6.98 -7.68 16.69
C PHE A 421 -7.34 -7.54 15.20
N ILE A 422 -8.15 -6.56 14.87
CA ILE A 422 -8.47 -6.22 13.46
C ILE A 422 -7.47 -5.20 12.91
N ASP A 423 -6.81 -4.48 13.78
CA ASP A 423 -5.60 -3.68 13.56
C ASP A 423 -4.84 -3.52 14.89
N GLY A 424 -3.66 -2.91 14.89
CA GLY A 424 -2.82 -2.79 16.08
C GLY A 424 -3.47 -2.10 17.29
N GLN A 425 -4.57 -1.39 17.12
CA GLN A 425 -5.25 -0.67 18.20
C GLN A 425 -6.72 -1.05 18.39
N THR A 426 -7.24 -2.02 17.63
CA THR A 426 -8.67 -2.38 17.72
C THR A 426 -8.86 -3.86 17.92
N LEU A 427 -9.36 -4.22 19.09
CA LEU A 427 -9.65 -5.59 19.49
C LEU A 427 -11.11 -5.93 19.23
N GLN A 428 -11.36 -6.98 18.45
CA GLN A 428 -12.67 -7.61 18.30
C GLN A 428 -12.82 -8.69 19.34
N ILE A 429 -13.99 -8.75 20.00
CA ILE A 429 -14.31 -9.71 21.06
C ILE A 429 -15.67 -10.32 20.78
N GLN A 430 -15.78 -11.64 20.99
CA GLN A 430 -17.06 -12.35 21.00
C GLN A 430 -17.07 -13.35 22.14
N VAL A 431 -18.05 -13.29 23.02
CA VAL A 431 -18.31 -14.29 24.05
C VAL A 431 -19.17 -15.39 23.43
N LEU A 432 -18.63 -16.60 23.33
CA LEU A 432 -19.33 -17.77 22.75
C LEU A 432 -20.16 -18.50 23.79
N LYS A 433 -19.73 -18.47 25.08
CA LYS A 433 -20.42 -19.08 26.21
C LYS A 433 -20.11 -18.30 27.49
N GLY A 434 -21.07 -18.09 28.33
CA GLY A 434 -20.95 -17.42 29.63
C GLY A 434 -22.31 -17.35 30.32
N ARG A 435 -22.31 -17.12 31.62
CA ARG A 435 -23.52 -16.93 32.44
C ARG A 435 -23.70 -15.45 32.75
N LYS A 436 -24.94 -15.02 32.88
CA LYS A 436 -25.25 -13.69 33.35
C LYS A 436 -24.51 -13.34 34.65
N GLY A 437 -23.79 -12.25 34.67
CA GLY A 437 -22.98 -11.81 35.80
C GLY A 437 -21.50 -12.18 35.72
N ASP A 438 -21.10 -13.11 34.85
CA ASP A 438 -19.69 -13.44 34.65
C ASP A 438 -18.88 -12.21 34.28
N THR A 439 -17.73 -12.06 34.93
CA THR A 439 -16.83 -10.91 34.67
C THR A 439 -15.58 -11.38 33.96
N ILE A 440 -15.26 -10.75 32.84
CA ILE A 440 -14.08 -11.00 32.05
C ILE A 440 -13.14 -9.80 32.22
N GLN A 441 -11.88 -10.06 32.52
CA GLN A 441 -10.86 -9.03 32.58
C GLN A 441 -9.91 -9.19 31.38
N LEU A 442 -9.69 -8.11 30.65
CA LEU A 442 -8.69 -8.01 29.60
C LEU A 442 -7.65 -6.96 30.00
N ASN A 443 -6.40 -7.19 29.62
CA ASN A 443 -5.32 -6.24 29.79
C ASN A 443 -4.62 -6.02 28.44
N TYR A 444 -4.78 -4.83 27.87
CA TYR A 444 -4.10 -4.42 26.63
C TYR A 444 -2.63 -4.12 26.95
N VAL A 445 -1.74 -4.94 26.41
CA VAL A 445 -0.33 -4.95 26.82
C VAL A 445 0.41 -3.64 26.51
N PRO A 446 0.26 -3.00 25.32
CA PRO A 446 1.06 -1.81 24.98
C PRO A 446 0.91 -0.64 25.95
N THR A 447 -0.28 -0.46 26.53
CA THR A 447 -0.57 0.66 27.46
C THR A 447 -0.96 0.17 28.85
N HIS A 448 -0.92 -1.13 29.11
CA HIS A 448 -1.40 -1.76 30.36
C HIS A 448 -2.86 -1.42 30.72
N THR A 449 -3.67 -1.14 29.68
CA THR A 449 -5.08 -0.72 29.89
C THR A 449 -5.92 -1.92 30.33
N ARG A 450 -6.48 -1.81 31.53
CA ARG A 450 -7.36 -2.83 32.10
C ARG A 450 -8.80 -2.61 31.67
N ILE A 451 -9.44 -3.64 31.14
CA ILE A 451 -10.83 -3.63 30.69
C ILE A 451 -11.62 -4.69 31.42
N LEU A 452 -12.74 -4.29 31.98
CA LEU A 452 -13.71 -5.17 32.63
C LEU A 452 -14.95 -5.29 31.75
N LEU A 453 -15.36 -6.53 31.47
CA LEU A 453 -16.57 -6.86 30.72
C LEU A 453 -17.49 -7.68 31.63
N LYS A 454 -18.81 -7.50 31.53
CA LYS A 454 -19.80 -8.25 32.29
C LYS A 454 -20.84 -8.85 31.36
N VAL A 455 -21.01 -10.17 31.42
CA VAL A 455 -22.03 -10.91 30.66
C VAL A 455 -23.42 -10.57 31.18
N GLN A 456 -24.34 -10.20 30.25
CA GLN A 456 -25.74 -9.84 30.56
C GLN A 456 -26.69 -11.02 30.33
#